data_fb62284bedb7647b8473ea413d88264b
#
_entry.id   fb62284bedb7647b8473ea413d88264b
#
_cell.length_a   1.000
_cell.length_b   1.000
_cell.length_c   1.000
_cell.angle_alpha   90.00
_cell.angle_beta   90.00
_cell.angle_gamma   90.00
#
_symmetry.space_group_name_H-M   'P 1'
#
loop_
_entity.id
_entity.type
_entity.pdbx_description
1 polymer ?
#
loop_
_entity_poly.entity_id
_entity_poly.type
_entity_poly.pdbx_seq_one_letter_code
_entity_poly.pdbx_strand_id
1 'polypeptide(L)'
;MLRWLGAGLILCGGLLARRTLLESDRSAQRTRRSLAAAFEAMEAEIRLLLTPMPALLRRSYGEGADAFFAQASGALAEGVPLAQAWQAAVRTVPLPSDDRDALAALGQRLGGGEESVCAALSLAAAALRKRCEKIDAAQPQKERLTTSVCISISLFLAIFLM
;
A
#
# COMPACT_ATOMS: atom_id res chain seq x y z
N MET A 1 -21.17 -16.37 -36.35
CA MET A 1 -21.45 -15.12 -35.63
C MET A 1 -21.31 -15.29 -34.11
N LEU A 2 -21.97 -16.30 -33.49
CA LEU A 2 -21.91 -16.51 -32.03
C LEU A 2 -20.51 -16.78 -31.47
N ARG A 3 -19.64 -17.45 -32.23
CA ARG A 3 -18.26 -17.82 -31.83
C ARG A 3 -17.36 -16.58 -31.68
N TRP A 4 -17.56 -15.54 -32.47
CA TRP A 4 -16.81 -14.27 -32.40
C TRP A 4 -17.21 -13.43 -31.19
N LEU A 5 -18.49 -13.46 -30.80
CA LEU A 5 -19.01 -12.80 -29.59
C LEU A 5 -18.40 -13.42 -28.31
N GLY A 6 -18.26 -14.74 -28.24
CA GLY A 6 -17.64 -15.41 -27.10
C GLY A 6 -16.16 -15.09 -26.94
N ALA A 7 -15.40 -15.07 -28.01
CA ALA A 7 -13.98 -14.71 -28.00
C ALA A 7 -13.76 -13.24 -27.57
N GLY A 8 -14.60 -12.32 -28.06
CA GLY A 8 -14.57 -10.91 -27.65
C GLY A 8 -14.86 -10.72 -26.17
N LEU A 9 -15.82 -11.45 -25.63
CA LEU A 9 -16.21 -11.37 -24.23
C LEU A 9 -15.12 -11.88 -23.28
N ILE A 10 -14.42 -12.94 -23.66
CA ILE A 10 -13.27 -13.48 -22.88
C ILE A 10 -12.10 -12.51 -22.89
N LEU A 11 -11.79 -11.90 -24.04
CA LEU A 11 -10.73 -10.89 -24.14
C LEU A 11 -11.05 -9.63 -23.33
N CYS A 12 -12.27 -9.12 -23.41
CA CYS A 12 -12.72 -7.98 -22.61
C CYS A 12 -12.71 -8.30 -21.09
N GLY A 13 -13.17 -9.48 -20.70
CA GLY A 13 -13.14 -9.93 -19.30
C GLY A 13 -11.73 -10.03 -18.75
N GLY A 14 -10.80 -10.61 -19.52
CA GLY A 14 -9.39 -10.70 -19.15
C GLY A 14 -8.70 -9.34 -19.05
N LEU A 15 -9.00 -8.40 -19.94
CA LEU A 15 -8.48 -7.03 -19.91
C LEU A 15 -9.01 -6.23 -18.72
N LEU A 16 -10.30 -6.36 -18.40
CA LEU A 16 -10.91 -5.72 -17.23
C LEU A 16 -10.33 -6.27 -15.93
N ALA A 17 -10.25 -7.58 -15.77
CA ALA A 17 -9.65 -8.23 -14.61
C ALA A 17 -8.17 -7.80 -14.40
N ARG A 18 -7.40 -7.71 -15.51
CA ARG A 18 -6.03 -7.20 -15.46
C ARG A 18 -5.96 -5.75 -14.98
N ARG A 19 -6.88 -4.90 -15.45
CA ARG A 19 -6.90 -3.48 -15.11
C ARG A 19 -7.18 -3.27 -13.62
N THR A 20 -8.14 -3.98 -13.05
CA THR A 20 -8.46 -3.92 -11.62
C THR A 20 -7.32 -4.42 -10.73
N LEU A 21 -6.62 -5.49 -11.11
CA LEU A 21 -5.46 -5.99 -10.39
C LEU A 21 -4.28 -4.99 -10.43
N LEU A 22 -4.01 -4.39 -11.58
CA LEU A 22 -2.95 -3.38 -11.72
C LEU A 22 -3.26 -2.08 -10.98
N GLU A 23 -4.52 -1.67 -10.92
CA GLU A 23 -4.95 -0.49 -10.16
C GLU A 23 -4.81 -0.72 -8.65
N SER A 24 -5.15 -1.91 -8.16
CA SER A 24 -4.96 -2.30 -6.76
C SER A 24 -3.48 -2.29 -6.37
N ASP A 25 -2.61 -2.86 -7.20
CA ASP A 25 -1.17 -2.88 -6.93
C ASP A 25 -0.57 -1.46 -6.94
N ARG A 26 -0.99 -0.62 -7.87
CA ARG A 26 -0.55 0.79 -7.95
C ARG A 26 -1.03 1.60 -6.75
N SER A 27 -2.26 1.40 -6.32
CA SER A 27 -2.82 2.04 -5.13
C SER A 27 -2.03 1.63 -3.88
N ALA A 28 -1.82 0.33 -3.67
CA ALA A 28 -1.03 -0.18 -2.56
C ALA A 28 0.41 0.39 -2.55
N GLN A 29 1.02 0.54 -3.73
CA GLN A 29 2.37 1.10 -3.83
C GLN A 29 2.43 2.60 -3.52
N ARG A 30 1.44 3.38 -3.97
CA ARG A 30 1.31 4.79 -3.57
C ARG A 30 1.14 4.92 -2.06
N THR A 31 0.27 4.12 -1.46
CA THR A 31 0.05 4.10 -0.01
C THR A 31 1.32 3.74 0.75
N ARG A 32 2.11 2.74 0.31
CA ARG A 32 3.41 2.41 0.94
C ARG A 32 4.38 3.57 0.91
N ARG A 33 4.53 4.22 -0.26
CA ARG A 33 5.44 5.38 -0.41
C ARG A 33 5.02 6.55 0.46
N SER A 34 3.72 6.84 0.49
CA SER A 34 3.15 7.91 1.30
C SER A 34 3.32 7.64 2.80
N LEU A 35 3.08 6.41 3.26
CA LEU A 35 3.29 6.02 4.65
C LEU A 35 4.77 6.04 5.04
N ALA A 36 5.68 5.58 4.16
CA ALA A 36 7.12 5.65 4.43
C ALA A 36 7.59 7.09 4.61
N ALA A 37 7.18 7.99 3.72
CA ALA A 37 7.50 9.41 3.81
C ALA A 37 6.88 10.06 5.07
N ALA A 38 5.65 9.67 5.42
CA ALA A 38 4.99 10.14 6.64
C ALA A 38 5.77 9.73 7.89
N PHE A 39 6.21 8.48 7.99
CA PHE A 39 6.97 8.00 9.16
C PHE A 39 8.32 8.69 9.29
N GLU A 40 9.01 8.98 8.18
CA GLU A 40 10.25 9.76 8.20
C GLU A 40 10.01 11.19 8.66
N ALA A 41 8.95 11.83 8.18
CA ALA A 41 8.58 13.17 8.61
C ALA A 41 8.22 13.19 10.11
N MET A 42 7.46 12.20 10.59
CA MET A 42 7.12 12.07 12.01
C MET A 42 8.36 11.86 12.87
N GLU A 43 9.29 10.99 12.46
CA GLU A 43 10.56 10.78 13.17
C GLU A 43 11.34 12.09 13.27
N ALA A 44 11.49 12.83 12.18
CA ALA A 44 12.20 14.10 12.17
C ALA A 44 11.56 15.14 13.10
N GLU A 45 10.22 15.22 13.10
CA GLU A 45 9.52 16.15 13.98
C GLU A 45 9.62 15.78 15.46
N ILE A 46 9.57 14.50 15.80
CA ILE A 46 9.78 14.05 17.18
C ILE A 46 11.20 14.44 17.65
N ARG A 47 12.21 14.15 16.82
CA ARG A 47 13.62 14.45 17.17
C ARG A 47 13.95 15.93 17.26
N LEU A 48 13.35 16.75 16.38
CA LEU A 48 13.69 18.17 16.30
C LEU A 48 12.80 19.06 17.15
N LEU A 49 11.51 18.73 17.24
CA LEU A 49 10.48 19.62 17.81
C LEU A 49 9.82 19.02 19.07
N LEU A 50 10.15 17.78 19.43
CA LEU A 50 9.51 17.06 20.55
C LEU A 50 7.97 17.04 20.44
N THR A 51 7.47 17.00 19.20
CA THR A 51 6.03 17.07 18.95
C THR A 51 5.32 15.81 19.45
N PRO A 52 4.27 15.92 20.28
CA PRO A 52 3.58 14.77 20.82
C PRO A 52 2.84 14.00 19.71
N MET A 53 2.82 12.66 19.80
CA MET A 53 2.24 11.75 18.81
C MET A 53 0.80 12.11 18.40
N PRO A 54 -0.12 12.49 19.28
CA PRO A 54 -1.47 12.87 18.88
C PRO A 54 -1.53 14.08 17.95
N ALA A 55 -0.58 15.01 18.06
CA ALA A 55 -0.50 16.18 17.17
C ALA A 55 0.02 15.78 15.78
N LEU A 56 0.96 14.84 15.72
CA LEU A 56 1.49 14.31 14.47
C LEU A 56 0.41 13.57 13.67
N LEU A 57 -0.40 12.75 14.30
CA LEU A 57 -1.46 11.99 13.64
C LEU A 57 -2.55 12.86 13.00
N ARG A 58 -2.68 14.12 13.40
CA ARG A 58 -3.65 15.07 12.83
C ARG A 58 -3.13 15.80 11.58
N ARG A 59 -1.87 15.63 11.23
CA ARG A 59 -1.29 16.27 10.05
C ARG A 59 -1.61 15.49 8.78
N SER A 60 -1.61 16.20 7.66
CA SER A 60 -1.70 15.60 6.33
C SER A 60 -0.31 15.17 5.87
N TYR A 61 -0.21 13.95 5.36
CA TYR A 61 1.02 13.35 4.83
C TYR A 61 0.87 12.92 3.36
N GLY A 62 -0.26 13.29 2.71
CA GLY A 62 -0.56 12.99 1.32
C GLY A 62 -1.61 11.87 1.14
N GLU A 63 -2.24 11.87 -0.03
CA GLU A 63 -3.45 11.08 -0.34
C GLU A 63 -3.40 9.60 0.10
N GLY A 64 -2.25 8.96 -0.01
CA GLY A 64 -2.13 7.54 0.33
C GLY A 64 -2.07 7.24 1.84
N ALA A 65 -1.66 8.22 2.67
CA ALA A 65 -1.49 8.08 4.11
C ALA A 65 -2.59 8.78 4.90
N ASP A 66 -3.20 9.82 4.34
CA ASP A 66 -4.18 10.66 5.03
C ASP A 66 -5.38 9.87 5.55
N ALA A 67 -5.92 8.93 4.77
CA ALA A 67 -7.03 8.09 5.20
C ALA A 67 -6.69 7.26 6.45
N PHE A 68 -5.46 6.74 6.52
CA PHE A 68 -4.95 5.99 7.65
C PHE A 68 -4.84 6.85 8.89
N PHE A 69 -4.19 8.02 8.78
CA PHE A 69 -3.99 8.94 9.90
C PHE A 69 -5.30 9.59 10.35
N ALA A 70 -6.21 9.92 9.45
CA ALA A 70 -7.53 10.44 9.76
C ALA A 70 -8.34 9.45 10.63
N GLN A 71 -8.30 8.17 10.26
CA GLN A 71 -8.97 7.13 11.03
C GLN A 71 -8.33 6.93 12.41
N ALA A 72 -7.00 6.88 12.49
CA ALA A 72 -6.30 6.75 13.78
C ALA A 72 -6.56 7.96 14.68
N SER A 73 -6.50 9.19 14.15
CA SER A 73 -6.76 10.41 14.90
C SER A 73 -8.22 10.57 15.29
N GLY A 74 -9.16 10.13 14.48
CA GLY A 74 -10.58 10.12 14.78
C GLY A 74 -10.89 9.22 15.97
N ALA A 75 -10.41 7.97 15.97
CA ALA A 75 -10.57 7.06 17.09
C ALA A 75 -9.91 7.58 18.39
N LEU A 76 -8.77 8.26 18.29
CA LEU A 76 -8.14 8.93 19.43
C LEU A 76 -9.02 10.07 19.99
N ALA A 77 -9.69 10.83 19.13
CA ALA A 77 -10.60 11.89 19.56
C ALA A 77 -11.84 11.33 20.30
N GLU A 78 -12.25 10.11 19.99
CA GLU A 78 -13.31 9.36 20.69
C GLU A 78 -12.83 8.74 22.01
N GLY A 79 -11.57 8.93 22.40
CA GLY A 79 -11.01 8.42 23.65
C GLY A 79 -10.47 6.99 23.56
N VAL A 80 -10.36 6.42 22.33
CA VAL A 80 -9.77 5.08 22.15
C VAL A 80 -8.26 5.15 22.38
N PRO A 81 -7.65 4.19 23.12
CA PRO A 81 -6.20 4.15 23.28
C PRO A 81 -5.45 4.10 21.96
N LEU A 82 -4.30 4.78 21.88
CA LEU A 82 -3.49 4.90 20.65
C LEU A 82 -3.22 3.56 19.96
N ALA A 83 -2.86 2.52 20.73
CA ALA A 83 -2.58 1.20 20.17
C ALA A 83 -3.81 0.57 19.50
N GLN A 84 -5.00 0.75 20.06
CA GLN A 84 -6.24 0.23 19.50
C GLN A 84 -6.69 1.06 18.29
N ALA A 85 -6.60 2.39 18.36
CA ALA A 85 -6.88 3.30 17.25
C ALA A 85 -5.98 2.99 16.04
N TRP A 86 -4.70 2.76 16.29
CA TRP A 86 -3.73 2.35 15.28
C TRP A 86 -4.08 1.01 14.64
N GLN A 87 -4.38 0.00 15.45
CA GLN A 87 -4.78 -1.33 14.96
C GLN A 87 -6.05 -1.28 14.10
N ALA A 88 -7.03 -0.47 14.49
CA ALA A 88 -8.24 -0.25 13.70
C ALA A 88 -7.91 0.37 12.33
N ALA A 89 -7.05 1.38 12.29
CA ALA A 89 -6.60 2.02 11.06
C ALA A 89 -5.82 1.05 10.16
N VAL A 90 -4.94 0.20 10.72
CA VAL A 90 -4.19 -0.81 9.96
C VAL A 90 -5.10 -1.80 9.22
N ARG A 91 -6.25 -2.15 9.81
CA ARG A 91 -7.19 -3.11 9.18
C ARG A 91 -7.86 -2.56 7.93
N THR A 92 -8.01 -1.26 7.81
CA THR A 92 -8.72 -0.60 6.69
C THR A 92 -7.81 -0.19 5.55
N VAL A 93 -6.49 -0.16 5.78
CA VAL A 93 -5.53 0.22 4.74
C VAL A 93 -5.52 -0.83 3.62
N PRO A 94 -5.57 -0.42 2.34
CA PRO A 94 -5.51 -1.31 1.19
C PRO A 94 -4.07 -1.80 0.94
N LEU A 95 -3.49 -2.49 1.91
CA LEU A 95 -2.16 -3.07 1.87
C LEU A 95 -2.21 -4.59 2.01
N PRO A 96 -1.24 -5.33 1.44
CA PRO A 96 -1.07 -6.75 1.69
C PRO A 96 -0.87 -7.08 3.17
N SER A 97 -1.15 -8.33 3.55
CA SER A 97 -1.02 -8.82 4.93
C SER A 97 0.33 -8.49 5.57
N ASP A 98 1.42 -8.76 4.85
CA ASP A 98 2.78 -8.55 5.36
C ASP A 98 3.09 -7.08 5.70
N ASP A 99 2.52 -6.13 4.94
CA ASP A 99 2.68 -4.71 5.22
C ASP A 99 1.82 -4.29 6.42
N ARG A 100 0.61 -4.84 6.52
CA ARG A 100 -0.28 -4.62 7.66
C ARG A 100 0.32 -5.15 8.97
N ASP A 101 0.97 -6.31 8.92
CA ASP A 101 1.63 -6.89 10.09
C ASP A 101 2.79 -6.02 10.56
N ALA A 102 3.58 -5.47 9.63
CA ALA A 102 4.64 -4.52 9.97
C ALA A 102 4.10 -3.23 10.60
N LEU A 103 2.99 -2.69 10.07
CA LEU A 103 2.32 -1.52 10.65
C LEU A 103 1.70 -1.83 12.01
N ALA A 104 1.14 -3.02 12.20
CA ALA A 104 0.58 -3.45 13.47
C ALA A 104 1.67 -3.56 14.56
N ALA A 105 2.83 -4.11 14.21
CA ALA A 105 3.98 -4.19 15.09
C ALA A 105 4.52 -2.81 15.50
N LEU A 106 4.51 -1.84 14.56
CA LEU A 106 4.84 -0.46 14.85
C LEU A 106 3.89 0.11 15.93
N GLY A 107 2.59 -0.09 15.77
CA GLY A 107 1.57 0.44 16.69
C GLY A 107 1.77 0.01 18.15
N GLN A 108 2.31 -1.18 18.39
CA GLN A 108 2.62 -1.66 19.74
C GLN A 108 3.78 -0.90 20.39
N ARG A 109 4.68 -0.31 19.58
CA ARG A 109 5.85 0.44 20.07
C ARG A 109 5.60 1.93 20.23
N LEU A 110 4.49 2.45 19.71
CA LEU A 110 4.14 3.88 19.79
C LEU A 110 3.83 4.37 21.21
N GLY A 111 3.57 3.47 22.16
CA GLY A 111 3.40 3.79 23.57
C GLY A 111 4.70 3.84 24.37
N GLY A 112 5.85 3.61 23.75
CA GLY A 112 7.16 3.64 24.39
C GLY A 112 7.73 5.04 24.57
N GLY A 113 8.98 5.11 25.07
CA GLY A 113 9.72 6.37 25.14
C GLY A 113 10.07 6.89 23.73
N GLU A 114 10.42 8.17 23.65
CA GLU A 114 10.70 8.90 22.41
C GLU A 114 11.71 8.17 21.49
N GLU A 115 12.82 7.71 22.07
CA GLU A 115 13.86 6.98 21.31
C GLU A 115 13.33 5.67 20.71
N SER A 116 12.49 4.95 21.47
CA SER A 116 11.85 3.71 21.01
C SER A 116 10.88 3.97 19.87
N VAL A 117 10.11 5.06 19.94
CA VAL A 117 9.16 5.48 18.91
C VAL A 117 9.90 5.89 17.63
N CYS A 118 10.94 6.71 17.75
CA CYS A 118 11.77 7.12 16.61
C CYS A 118 12.42 5.90 15.93
N ALA A 119 13.00 5.00 16.71
CA ALA A 119 13.59 3.77 16.15
C ALA A 119 12.54 2.87 15.46
N ALA A 120 11.33 2.80 16.01
CA ALA A 120 10.25 2.04 15.39
C ALA A 120 9.75 2.67 14.08
N LEU A 121 9.64 4.01 14.03
CA LEU A 121 9.24 4.76 12.84
C LEU A 121 10.27 4.61 11.72
N SER A 122 11.57 4.80 12.02
CA SER A 122 12.64 4.64 11.04
C SER A 122 12.72 3.21 10.49
N LEU A 123 12.55 2.21 11.33
CA LEU A 123 12.53 0.81 10.90
C LEU A 123 11.35 0.51 9.99
N ALA A 124 10.16 1.01 10.33
CA ALA A 124 8.96 0.84 9.51
C ALA A 124 9.08 1.55 8.15
N ALA A 125 9.60 2.79 8.14
CA ALA A 125 9.85 3.52 6.91
C ALA A 125 10.84 2.79 5.99
N ALA A 126 11.96 2.33 6.55
CA ALA A 126 12.96 1.55 5.81
C ALA A 126 12.40 0.23 5.25
N ALA A 127 11.57 -0.47 6.02
CA ALA A 127 10.93 -1.70 5.57
C ALA A 127 9.98 -1.46 4.40
N LEU A 128 9.15 -0.41 4.48
CA LEU A 128 8.23 -0.04 3.40
C LEU A 128 8.98 0.40 2.13
N ARG A 129 10.05 1.20 2.26
CA ARG A 129 10.91 1.59 1.14
C ARG A 129 11.55 0.40 0.45
N LYS A 130 12.17 -0.49 1.21
CA LYS A 130 12.79 -1.70 0.66
C LYS A 130 11.79 -2.56 -0.11
N ARG A 131 10.52 -2.61 0.35
CA ARG A 131 9.45 -3.31 -0.37
C ARG A 131 9.05 -2.59 -1.65
N CYS A 132 8.97 -1.26 -1.63
CA CYS A 132 8.73 -0.46 -2.84
C CYS A 132 9.81 -0.69 -3.89
N GLU A 133 11.09 -0.65 -3.50
CA GLU A 133 12.23 -0.88 -4.40
C GLU A 133 12.20 -2.28 -5.03
N LYS A 134 11.88 -3.32 -4.23
CA LYS A 134 11.73 -4.69 -4.75
C LYS A 134 10.63 -4.81 -5.78
N ILE A 135 9.49 -4.14 -5.56
CA ILE A 135 8.36 -4.16 -6.49
C ILE A 135 8.71 -3.39 -7.75
N ASP A 136 9.34 -2.22 -7.62
CA ASP A 136 9.80 -1.40 -8.75
C ASP A 136 10.81 -2.16 -9.63
N ALA A 137 11.75 -2.88 -9.01
CA ALA A 137 12.72 -3.71 -9.71
C ALA A 137 12.07 -4.92 -10.43
N ALA A 138 10.98 -5.46 -9.90
CA ALA A 138 10.29 -6.61 -10.49
C ALA A 138 9.26 -6.22 -11.57
N GLN A 139 8.83 -4.95 -11.63
CA GLN A 139 7.80 -4.47 -12.56
C GLN A 139 8.18 -4.63 -14.05
N PRO A 140 9.37 -4.22 -14.53
CA PRO A 140 9.70 -4.32 -15.94
C PRO A 140 9.72 -5.76 -16.46
N GLN A 141 10.06 -6.72 -15.60
CA GLN A 141 10.08 -8.13 -15.94
C GLN A 141 8.67 -8.71 -16.02
N LYS A 142 7.77 -8.33 -15.11
CA LYS A 142 6.35 -8.76 -15.14
C LYS A 142 5.61 -8.22 -16.36
N GLU A 143 5.83 -6.97 -16.73
CA GLU A 143 5.20 -6.36 -17.91
C GLU A 143 5.63 -7.04 -19.21
N ARG A 144 6.91 -7.35 -19.36
CA ARG A 144 7.43 -8.09 -20.53
C ARG A 144 6.86 -9.50 -20.64
N LEU A 145 6.82 -10.24 -19.52
CA LEU A 145 6.26 -11.60 -19.49
C LEU A 145 4.75 -11.59 -19.78
N THR A 146 4.00 -10.68 -19.21
CA THR A 146 2.55 -10.59 -19.40
C THR A 146 2.21 -10.21 -20.85
N THR A 147 2.97 -9.29 -21.44
CA THR A 147 2.77 -8.88 -22.84
C THR A 147 3.11 -10.04 -23.79
N SER A 148 4.20 -10.77 -23.54
CA SER A 148 4.58 -11.92 -24.33
C SER A 148 3.54 -13.04 -24.28
N VAL A 149 3.03 -13.35 -23.09
CA VAL A 149 1.98 -14.37 -22.90
C VAL A 149 0.66 -13.96 -23.58
N CYS A 150 0.24 -12.70 -23.45
CA CYS A 150 -0.97 -12.21 -24.13
C CYS A 150 -0.85 -12.27 -25.64
N ILE A 151 0.31 -11.91 -26.21
CA ILE A 151 0.56 -11.99 -27.66
C ILE A 151 0.54 -13.45 -28.11
N SER A 152 1.19 -14.36 -27.38
CA SER A 152 1.22 -15.78 -27.72
C SER A 152 -0.17 -16.43 -27.69
N ILE A 153 -0.98 -16.12 -26.67
CA ILE A 153 -2.36 -16.63 -26.57
C ILE A 153 -3.22 -16.05 -27.68
N SER A 154 -3.08 -14.77 -28.02
CA SER A 154 -3.83 -14.14 -29.11
C SER A 154 -3.47 -14.75 -30.46
N LEU A 155 -2.19 -15.01 -30.69
CA LEU A 155 -1.71 -15.65 -31.92
C LEU A 155 -2.21 -17.10 -32.05
N PHE A 156 -2.17 -17.84 -30.95
CA PHE A 156 -2.66 -19.22 -30.90
C PHE A 156 -4.17 -19.32 -31.18
N LEU A 157 -4.95 -18.40 -30.58
CA LEU A 157 -6.39 -18.28 -30.83
C LEU A 157 -6.69 -17.90 -32.29
N ALA A 158 -5.91 -17.00 -32.88
CA ALA A 158 -6.07 -16.61 -34.28
C ALA A 158 -5.82 -17.79 -35.24
N ILE A 159 -4.77 -18.59 -34.97
CA ILE A 159 -4.44 -19.79 -35.77
C ILE A 159 -5.51 -20.88 -35.58
N PHE A 160 -6.04 -21.06 -34.39
CA PHE A 160 -7.04 -22.09 -34.10
C PHE A 160 -8.43 -21.75 -34.69
N LEU A 161 -8.69 -20.45 -34.94
CA LEU A 161 -9.97 -20.01 -35.54
C LEU A 161 -9.91 -19.93 -37.07
N MET A 162 -8.74 -19.98 -37.65
CA MET A 162 -8.54 -19.97 -39.10
C MET A 162 -8.66 -21.37 -39.71
#